data_807c032b188f4a43a21319a75509efb8
#
_entry.id   807c032b188f4a43a21319a75509efb8
#
_cell.length_a   1.000
_cell.length_b   1.000
_cell.length_c   1.000
_cell.angle_alpha   90.00
_cell.angle_beta   90.00
_cell.angle_gamma   90.00
#
_symmetry.space_group_name_H-M   'P 1'
#
loop_
_entity.id
_entity.type
_entity.pdbx_description
1 polymer ?
#
loop_
_entity_poly.entity_id
_entity_poly.type
_entity_poly.pdbx_seq_one_letter_code
_entity_poly.pdbx_strand_id
1 'polypeptide(L)'
;PTPDRLPHPAAIRVTGITPQLAAEQGLPEAAFITRIHQELAQPKTCGIGYNSIRFDDEITRFALWRSLRDPYGREWQNGNSRWDLLDVTRAFRALRPAGIEWPVRDDGFTSFRLEDLTAANGIEHGAAHDAMADVVATIEIAKLLKCCDEHLFDTLYRQRTKRAVSALVNLDDLTPLVHVSGMFGGARHYLALVVPVAWHPTNNSELICVDLGKSPDFLEQPAEIVREHLFTSQIDLPDGVERLPIKTIRLNRAPVLL
;
A
#
# COMPACT_ATOMS: atom_id res chain seq x y z
N PRO A 1 18.71 17.98 8.77
CA PRO A 1 20.02 17.60 8.21
C PRO A 1 20.84 16.78 9.19
N THR A 2 21.60 15.81 8.66
CA THR A 2 22.62 15.09 9.42
C THR A 2 23.98 15.69 9.11
N PRO A 3 24.76 16.16 10.11
CA PRO A 3 25.99 16.90 9.86
C PRO A 3 27.10 16.03 9.26
N ASP A 4 27.02 14.75 9.42
CA ASP A 4 28.01 13.74 9.02
C ASP A 4 27.68 13.00 7.71
N ARG A 5 26.55 13.31 7.09
CA ARG A 5 26.13 12.63 5.84
C ARG A 5 25.52 13.60 4.84
N LEU A 6 26.15 13.69 3.69
CA LEU A 6 25.62 14.48 2.57
C LEU A 6 24.51 13.69 1.82
N PRO A 7 23.48 14.36 1.34
CA PRO A 7 22.48 13.76 0.47
C PRO A 7 23.10 13.37 -0.88
N HIS A 8 22.54 12.34 -1.52
CA HIS A 8 23.00 11.92 -2.83
C HIS A 8 22.76 13.02 -3.88
N PRO A 9 23.73 13.33 -4.76
CA PRO A 9 23.61 14.43 -5.75
C PRO A 9 22.38 14.31 -6.66
N ALA A 10 21.94 13.08 -7.00
CA ALA A 10 20.73 12.89 -7.78
C ALA A 10 19.46 13.31 -7.01
N ALA A 11 19.39 13.07 -5.69
CA ALA A 11 18.28 13.54 -4.86
C ALA A 11 18.21 15.08 -4.83
N ILE A 12 19.36 15.74 -4.68
CA ILE A 12 19.43 17.21 -4.71
C ILE A 12 18.91 17.76 -6.04
N ARG A 13 19.27 17.12 -7.17
CA ARG A 13 18.79 17.56 -8.50
C ARG A 13 17.29 17.42 -8.68
N VAL A 14 16.70 16.38 -8.11
CA VAL A 14 15.26 16.14 -8.20
C VAL A 14 14.45 17.03 -7.26
N THR A 15 14.90 17.17 -6.01
CA THR A 15 14.13 17.89 -4.98
C THR A 15 14.48 19.39 -4.89
N GLY A 16 15.63 19.82 -5.44
CA GLY A 16 16.16 21.17 -5.23
C GLY A 16 16.68 21.45 -3.81
N ILE A 17 16.56 20.47 -2.89
CA ILE A 17 16.98 20.65 -1.49
C ILE A 17 18.48 20.44 -1.36
N THR A 18 19.22 21.55 -1.34
CA THR A 18 20.67 21.52 -1.12
C THR A 18 21.02 21.28 0.36
N PRO A 19 22.23 20.79 0.69
CA PRO A 19 22.68 20.67 2.08
C PRO A 19 22.60 21.99 2.85
N GLN A 20 22.90 23.12 2.19
CA GLN A 20 22.83 24.46 2.76
C GLN A 20 21.39 24.83 3.13
N LEU A 21 20.46 24.65 2.19
CA LEU A 21 19.03 24.90 2.43
C LEU A 21 18.48 24.01 3.55
N ALA A 22 18.85 22.73 3.57
CA ALA A 22 18.46 21.82 4.63
C ALA A 22 19.06 22.20 6.00
N ALA A 23 20.27 22.76 6.04
CA ALA A 23 20.88 23.24 7.28
C ALA A 23 20.23 24.53 7.78
N GLU A 24 19.84 25.43 6.88
CA GLU A 24 19.21 26.72 7.21
C GLU A 24 17.74 26.57 7.64
N GLN A 25 16.95 25.77 6.93
CA GLN A 25 15.50 25.67 7.13
C GLN A 25 15.04 24.38 7.81
N GLY A 26 15.90 23.36 7.84
CA GLY A 26 15.55 22.06 8.40
C GLY A 26 15.80 21.95 9.89
N LEU A 27 15.18 20.94 10.50
CA LEU A 27 15.43 20.55 11.87
C LEU A 27 16.41 19.37 11.93
N PRO A 28 17.21 19.23 13.01
CA PRO A 28 17.92 17.99 13.29
C PRO A 28 16.95 16.79 13.34
N GLU A 29 17.38 15.59 12.90
CA GLU A 29 16.52 14.43 12.76
C GLU A 29 15.70 14.11 14.03
N ALA A 30 16.34 14.14 15.20
CA ALA A 30 15.68 13.86 16.47
C ALA A 30 14.54 14.86 16.80
N ALA A 31 14.73 16.14 16.50
CA ALA A 31 13.72 17.17 16.70
C ALA A 31 12.59 17.04 15.66
N PHE A 32 12.96 16.79 14.41
CA PHE A 32 12.02 16.59 13.31
C PHE A 32 11.09 15.39 13.57
N ILE A 33 11.67 14.22 13.86
CA ILE A 33 10.87 13.01 14.08
C ILE A 33 10.04 13.07 15.37
N THR A 34 10.52 13.83 16.38
CA THR A 34 9.73 14.11 17.59
C THR A 34 8.46 14.84 17.25
N ARG A 35 8.54 15.89 16.42
CA ARG A 35 7.39 16.68 16.00
C ARG A 35 6.43 15.82 15.16
N ILE A 36 6.94 15.05 14.20
CA ILE A 36 6.13 14.11 13.40
C ILE A 36 5.42 13.10 14.31
N HIS A 37 6.13 12.52 15.27
CA HIS A 37 5.56 11.56 16.19
C HIS A 37 4.44 12.16 17.06
N GLN A 38 4.61 13.38 17.55
CA GLN A 38 3.59 14.07 18.35
C GLN A 38 2.26 14.20 17.58
N GLU A 39 2.31 14.50 16.29
CA GLU A 39 1.10 14.61 15.46
C GLU A 39 0.50 13.23 15.14
N LEU A 40 1.32 12.29 14.66
CA LEU A 40 0.84 10.98 14.25
C LEU A 40 0.45 10.06 15.41
N ALA A 41 0.91 10.29 16.63
CA ALA A 41 0.58 9.50 17.82
C ALA A 41 -0.65 10.00 18.58
N GLN A 42 -1.25 11.12 18.18
CA GLN A 42 -2.49 11.59 18.79
C GLN A 42 -3.59 10.52 18.66
N PRO A 43 -4.42 10.30 19.69
CA PRO A 43 -5.47 9.29 19.65
C PRO A 43 -6.43 9.47 18.48
N LYS A 44 -6.81 8.35 17.85
CA LYS A 44 -7.74 8.29 16.71
C LYS A 44 -7.21 8.94 15.43
N THR A 45 -5.91 9.17 15.33
CA THR A 45 -5.28 9.67 14.10
C THR A 45 -5.24 8.57 13.04
N CYS A 46 -5.60 8.92 11.81
CA CYS A 46 -5.39 8.09 10.62
C CYS A 46 -4.33 8.74 9.73
N GLY A 47 -3.16 8.11 9.60
CA GLY A 47 -2.16 8.51 8.62
C GLY A 47 -2.60 8.06 7.22
N ILE A 48 -2.87 9.01 6.33
CA ILE A 48 -3.27 8.75 4.94
C ILE A 48 -2.14 9.18 4.01
N GLY A 49 -1.86 8.37 3.00
CA GLY A 49 -0.90 8.70 1.96
C GLY A 49 -1.17 7.93 0.67
N TYR A 50 -0.34 8.18 -0.32
CA TYR A 50 -0.37 7.49 -1.60
C TYR A 50 0.92 6.67 -1.76
N ASN A 51 0.83 5.34 -1.80
CA ASN A 51 1.96 4.40 -1.71
C ASN A 51 2.78 4.53 -0.40
N SER A 52 2.17 5.08 0.64
CA SER A 52 2.84 5.45 1.89
C SER A 52 3.25 4.23 2.75
N ILE A 53 2.47 3.15 2.72
CA ILE A 53 2.77 1.94 3.51
C ILE A 53 4.09 1.28 3.09
N ARG A 54 4.50 1.45 1.84
CA ARG A 54 5.74 0.87 1.30
C ARG A 54 6.92 1.82 1.35
N PHE A 55 6.70 3.11 1.54
CA PHE A 55 7.75 4.12 1.50
C PHE A 55 7.77 4.98 2.76
N ASP A 56 6.81 5.88 2.97
CA ASP A 56 6.82 6.86 4.06
C ASP A 56 6.78 6.21 5.44
N ASP A 57 6.00 5.14 5.58
CA ASP A 57 5.91 4.40 6.84
C ASP A 57 7.22 3.71 7.19
N GLU A 58 7.90 3.12 6.23
CA GLU A 58 9.20 2.46 6.48
C GLU A 58 10.25 3.49 6.91
N ILE A 59 10.33 4.64 6.21
CA ILE A 59 11.24 5.73 6.58
C ILE A 59 10.92 6.25 7.98
N THR A 60 9.64 6.46 8.27
CA THR A 60 9.19 6.95 9.59
C THR A 60 9.52 5.95 10.69
N ARG A 61 9.32 4.66 10.47
CA ARG A 61 9.68 3.60 11.43
C ARG A 61 11.17 3.61 11.75
N PHE A 62 12.02 3.66 10.72
CA PHE A 62 13.47 3.71 10.94
C PHE A 62 13.91 4.98 11.67
N ALA A 63 13.32 6.13 11.37
CA ALA A 63 13.62 7.38 12.05
C ALA A 63 13.15 7.37 13.52
N LEU A 64 11.97 6.81 13.80
CA LEU A 64 11.49 6.60 15.16
C LEU A 64 12.40 5.65 15.95
N TRP A 65 12.77 4.52 15.35
CA TRP A 65 13.66 3.54 15.97
C TRP A 65 15.03 4.14 16.31
N ARG A 66 15.66 4.87 15.38
CA ARG A 66 16.93 5.58 15.63
C ARG A 66 16.81 6.61 16.73
N SER A 67 15.62 7.15 16.93
CA SER A 67 15.32 8.12 17.99
C SER A 67 14.82 7.46 19.28
N LEU A 68 15.02 6.14 19.45
CA LEU A 68 14.61 5.34 20.60
C LEU A 68 13.12 5.45 20.95
N ARG A 69 12.27 5.53 19.91
CA ARG A 69 10.82 5.56 20.01
C ARG A 69 10.22 4.28 19.44
N ASP A 70 9.01 3.92 19.90
CA ASP A 70 8.27 2.80 19.32
C ASP A 70 7.97 3.09 17.82
N PRO A 71 8.52 2.30 16.89
CA PRO A 71 8.34 2.54 15.46
C PRO A 71 6.93 2.21 14.95
N TYR A 72 6.14 1.43 15.68
CA TYR A 72 4.86 0.89 15.24
C TYR A 72 3.65 1.46 16.00
N GLY A 73 3.82 1.96 17.22
CA GLY A 73 2.72 2.37 18.10
C GLY A 73 1.76 3.37 17.45
N ARG A 74 2.28 4.36 16.72
CA ARG A 74 1.47 5.36 16.00
C ARG A 74 0.50 4.76 14.96
N GLU A 75 0.72 3.52 14.55
CA GLU A 75 -0.04 2.89 13.47
C GLU A 75 -1.31 2.19 13.95
N TRP A 76 -1.40 1.90 15.26
CA TRP A 76 -2.51 1.11 15.80
C TRP A 76 -2.90 1.42 17.25
N GLN A 77 -1.99 1.98 18.06
CA GLN A 77 -2.31 2.32 19.46
C GLN A 77 -3.35 3.44 19.53
N ASN A 78 -4.09 3.51 20.63
CA ASN A 78 -5.07 4.58 20.91
C ASN A 78 -6.14 4.79 19.81
N GLY A 79 -6.46 3.75 19.05
CA GLY A 79 -7.42 3.85 17.95
C GLY A 79 -6.84 4.45 16.65
N ASN A 80 -5.53 4.58 16.58
CA ASN A 80 -4.83 5.06 15.39
C ASN A 80 -4.89 4.02 14.26
N SER A 81 -4.64 4.47 13.05
CA SER A 81 -4.66 3.65 11.86
C SER A 81 -3.81 4.26 10.74
N ARG A 82 -3.62 3.50 9.68
CA ARG A 82 -3.02 3.93 8.42
C ARG A 82 -3.94 3.59 7.27
N TRP A 83 -3.84 4.34 6.20
CA TRP A 83 -4.58 4.04 4.98
C TRP A 83 -3.82 4.50 3.75
N ASP A 84 -3.63 3.61 2.80
CA ASP A 84 -2.89 3.86 1.57
C ASP A 84 -3.86 3.94 0.39
N LEU A 85 -3.92 5.09 -0.26
CA LEU A 85 -4.86 5.34 -1.35
C LEU A 85 -4.47 4.65 -2.65
N LEU A 86 -3.25 4.13 -2.81
CA LEU A 86 -2.85 3.46 -4.05
C LEU A 86 -3.70 2.22 -4.33
N ASP A 87 -3.86 1.31 -3.34
CA ASP A 87 -4.69 0.12 -3.54
C ASP A 87 -6.19 0.46 -3.51
N VAL A 88 -6.60 1.53 -2.83
CA VAL A 88 -7.96 2.08 -2.92
C VAL A 88 -8.26 2.57 -4.34
N THR A 89 -7.34 3.32 -4.96
CA THR A 89 -7.48 3.79 -6.34
C THR A 89 -7.57 2.62 -7.33
N ARG A 90 -6.76 1.56 -7.12
CA ARG A 90 -6.89 0.31 -7.89
C ARG A 90 -8.26 -0.35 -7.74
N ALA A 91 -8.82 -0.33 -6.51
CA ALA A 91 -10.15 -0.85 -6.26
C ALA A 91 -11.23 -0.08 -7.02
N PHE A 92 -11.14 1.25 -7.05
CA PHE A 92 -12.05 2.07 -7.85
C PHE A 92 -11.93 1.78 -9.33
N ARG A 93 -10.70 1.67 -9.86
CA ARG A 93 -10.49 1.30 -11.26
C ARG A 93 -11.12 -0.06 -11.62
N ALA A 94 -11.03 -1.03 -10.72
CA ALA A 94 -11.54 -2.38 -10.93
C ALA A 94 -13.07 -2.49 -10.76
N LEU A 95 -13.64 -1.78 -9.79
CA LEU A 95 -15.03 -1.98 -9.35
C LEU A 95 -15.96 -0.82 -9.71
N ARG A 96 -15.46 0.40 -9.84
CA ARG A 96 -16.22 1.64 -10.09
C ARG A 96 -15.44 2.58 -11.01
N PRO A 97 -15.18 2.16 -12.26
CA PRO A 97 -14.31 2.94 -13.16
C PRO A 97 -14.97 4.23 -13.69
N ALA A 98 -16.28 4.37 -13.62
CA ALA A 98 -16.99 5.52 -14.18
C ALA A 98 -16.74 6.81 -13.36
N GLY A 99 -16.69 7.95 -14.03
CA GLY A 99 -16.53 9.26 -13.41
C GLY A 99 -15.09 9.63 -13.04
N ILE A 100 -14.12 8.82 -13.42
CA ILE A 100 -12.68 9.06 -13.26
C ILE A 100 -12.00 8.82 -14.60
N GLU A 101 -11.15 9.76 -15.00
CA GLU A 101 -10.31 9.59 -16.18
C GLU A 101 -9.06 8.79 -15.79
N TRP A 102 -8.89 7.63 -16.45
CA TRP A 102 -7.83 6.69 -16.15
C TRP A 102 -6.69 6.81 -17.17
N PRO A 103 -5.54 7.36 -16.79
CA PRO A 103 -4.41 7.45 -17.71
C PRO A 103 -3.88 6.07 -18.06
N VAL A 104 -3.47 5.90 -19.32
CA VAL A 104 -2.96 4.65 -19.87
C VAL A 104 -1.46 4.80 -20.14
N ARG A 105 -0.67 3.81 -19.73
CA ARG A 105 0.75 3.72 -20.01
C ARG A 105 1.00 3.15 -21.41
N ASP A 106 2.25 3.20 -21.85
CA ASP A 106 2.69 2.68 -23.16
C ASP A 106 2.41 1.17 -23.32
N ASP A 107 2.35 0.42 -22.22
CA ASP A 107 2.02 -1.01 -22.21
C ASP A 107 0.51 -1.31 -22.27
N GLY A 108 -0.34 -0.28 -22.43
CA GLY A 108 -1.80 -0.39 -22.52
C GLY A 108 -2.51 -0.54 -21.17
N PHE A 109 -1.80 -0.57 -20.05
CA PHE A 109 -2.42 -0.67 -18.73
C PHE A 109 -2.58 0.70 -18.05
N THR A 110 -3.51 0.78 -17.11
CA THR A 110 -3.74 2.00 -16.33
C THR A 110 -2.50 2.41 -15.53
N SER A 111 -2.12 3.68 -15.62
CA SER A 111 -1.15 4.27 -14.72
C SER A 111 -1.82 4.63 -13.39
N PHE A 112 -1.17 4.26 -12.30
CA PHE A 112 -1.55 4.67 -10.95
C PHE A 112 -0.50 5.60 -10.33
N ARG A 113 0.31 6.26 -11.16
CA ARG A 113 1.19 7.31 -10.67
C ARG A 113 0.34 8.51 -10.31
N LEU A 114 0.66 9.15 -9.18
CA LEU A 114 -0.14 10.26 -8.67
C LEU A 114 -0.20 11.42 -9.67
N GLU A 115 0.94 11.74 -10.28
CA GLU A 115 1.07 12.77 -11.29
C GLU A 115 0.23 12.50 -12.55
N ASP A 116 0.18 11.24 -13.02
CA ASP A 116 -0.60 10.87 -14.20
C ASP A 116 -2.10 10.98 -13.93
N LEU A 117 -2.53 10.50 -12.74
CA LEU A 117 -3.94 10.53 -12.32
C LEU A 117 -4.44 11.96 -12.12
N THR A 118 -3.65 12.83 -11.48
CA THR A 118 -4.02 14.23 -11.28
C THR A 118 -4.12 14.96 -12.61
N ALA A 119 -3.15 14.78 -13.51
CA ALA A 119 -3.17 15.38 -14.84
C ALA A 119 -4.39 14.96 -15.66
N ALA A 120 -4.71 13.64 -15.67
CA ALA A 120 -5.86 13.10 -16.42
C ALA A 120 -7.19 13.66 -15.91
N ASN A 121 -7.29 13.96 -14.61
CA ASN A 121 -8.54 14.44 -13.98
C ASN A 121 -8.58 15.95 -13.77
N GLY A 122 -7.68 16.72 -14.39
CA GLY A 122 -7.65 18.19 -14.30
C GLY A 122 -7.38 18.71 -12.90
N ILE A 123 -6.71 17.92 -12.05
CA ILE A 123 -6.29 18.31 -10.70
C ILE A 123 -4.94 19.00 -10.82
N GLU A 124 -4.86 20.24 -10.34
CA GLU A 124 -3.58 20.95 -10.31
C GLU A 124 -2.61 20.21 -9.38
N HIS A 125 -1.52 19.73 -9.96
CA HIS A 125 -0.41 19.17 -9.24
C HIS A 125 0.74 20.14 -9.38
N GLY A 126 1.07 20.86 -8.32
CA GLY A 126 2.17 21.83 -8.30
C GLY A 126 3.49 21.28 -8.80
N ALA A 127 4.61 21.90 -8.52
CA ALA A 127 5.92 21.40 -8.96
C ALA A 127 6.06 19.93 -8.57
N ALA A 128 6.18 19.04 -9.56
CA ALA A 128 6.38 17.62 -9.35
C ALA A 128 7.58 17.39 -8.41
N HIS A 129 7.42 16.50 -7.42
CA HIS A 129 8.40 16.22 -6.36
C HIS A 129 8.53 17.26 -5.24
N ASP A 130 7.62 18.24 -5.17
CA ASP A 130 7.41 18.98 -3.93
C ASP A 130 6.49 18.15 -3.02
N ALA A 131 6.99 17.78 -1.84
CA ALA A 131 6.26 16.94 -0.90
C ALA A 131 4.87 17.51 -0.51
N MET A 132 4.73 18.83 -0.47
CA MET A 132 3.44 19.48 -0.19
C MET A 132 2.48 19.35 -1.38
N ALA A 133 2.99 19.46 -2.61
CA ALA A 133 2.21 19.25 -3.82
C ALA A 133 1.66 17.81 -3.88
N ASP A 134 2.49 16.81 -3.51
CA ASP A 134 2.07 15.40 -3.44
C ASP A 134 0.99 15.18 -2.36
N VAL A 135 1.07 15.86 -1.22
CA VAL A 135 0.04 15.81 -0.17
C VAL A 135 -1.28 16.40 -0.68
N VAL A 136 -1.25 17.58 -1.30
CA VAL A 136 -2.45 18.22 -1.88
C VAL A 136 -3.06 17.33 -2.95
N ALA A 137 -2.26 16.81 -3.87
CA ALA A 137 -2.68 15.87 -4.91
C ALA A 137 -3.34 14.61 -4.32
N THR A 138 -2.77 14.06 -3.26
CA THR A 138 -3.34 12.91 -2.53
C THR A 138 -4.71 13.23 -1.94
N ILE A 139 -4.89 14.41 -1.37
CA ILE A 139 -6.18 14.87 -0.83
C ILE A 139 -7.22 15.02 -1.95
N GLU A 140 -6.84 15.62 -3.08
CA GLU A 140 -7.77 15.81 -4.21
C GLU A 140 -8.17 14.47 -4.85
N ILE A 141 -7.25 13.51 -4.98
CA ILE A 141 -7.59 12.15 -5.40
C ILE A 141 -8.54 11.48 -4.40
N ALA A 142 -8.32 11.63 -3.09
CA ALA A 142 -9.26 11.10 -2.09
C ALA A 142 -10.67 11.70 -2.22
N LYS A 143 -10.77 13.01 -2.46
CA LYS A 143 -12.06 13.69 -2.71
C LYS A 143 -12.72 13.19 -4.00
N LEU A 144 -11.95 13.03 -5.09
CA LEU A 144 -12.45 12.49 -6.36
C LEU A 144 -13.03 11.09 -6.18
N LEU A 145 -12.29 10.18 -5.55
CA LEU A 145 -12.75 8.82 -5.27
C LEU A 145 -14.03 8.82 -4.43
N LYS A 146 -14.06 9.62 -3.36
CA LYS A 146 -15.23 9.74 -2.50
C LYS A 146 -16.45 10.32 -3.25
N CYS A 147 -16.25 11.29 -4.10
CA CYS A 147 -17.31 11.88 -4.93
C CYS A 147 -17.89 10.87 -5.92
N CYS A 148 -17.06 10.00 -6.50
CA CYS A 148 -17.49 8.98 -7.47
C CYS A 148 -18.32 7.87 -6.85
N ASP A 149 -17.91 7.33 -5.69
CA ASP A 149 -18.70 6.34 -4.94
C ASP A 149 -18.36 6.43 -3.44
N GLU A 150 -19.14 7.21 -2.71
CA GLU A 150 -18.98 7.41 -1.27
C GLU A 150 -19.15 6.10 -0.49
N HIS A 151 -20.04 5.21 -0.94
CA HIS A 151 -20.27 3.93 -0.26
C HIS A 151 -19.04 3.02 -0.32
N LEU A 152 -18.44 2.87 -1.50
CA LEU A 152 -17.20 2.11 -1.65
C LEU A 152 -16.06 2.75 -0.86
N PHE A 153 -15.88 4.07 -0.97
CA PHE A 153 -14.85 4.81 -0.25
C PHE A 153 -14.95 4.58 1.27
N ASP A 154 -16.12 4.79 1.84
CA ASP A 154 -16.34 4.63 3.27
C ASP A 154 -16.24 3.17 3.73
N THR A 155 -16.61 2.21 2.88
CA THR A 155 -16.43 0.78 3.15
C THR A 155 -14.95 0.44 3.25
N LEU A 156 -14.14 0.84 2.28
CA LEU A 156 -12.69 0.62 2.29
C LEU A 156 -12.01 1.35 3.46
N TYR A 157 -12.48 2.57 3.77
CA TYR A 157 -11.97 3.31 4.94
C TYR A 157 -12.28 2.60 6.26
N ARG A 158 -13.47 2.06 6.45
CA ARG A 158 -13.84 1.28 7.65
C ARG A 158 -12.99 0.02 7.78
N GLN A 159 -12.64 -0.62 6.67
CA GLN A 159 -11.84 -1.86 6.63
C GLN A 159 -10.32 -1.63 6.71
N ARG A 160 -9.83 -0.40 6.88
CA ARG A 160 -8.39 -0.09 6.92
C ARG A 160 -7.62 -0.70 8.10
N THR A 161 -8.32 -1.21 9.12
CA THR A 161 -7.67 -1.77 10.31
C THR A 161 -7.61 -3.30 10.25
N LYS A 162 -6.54 -3.89 10.84
CA LYS A 162 -6.43 -5.35 10.97
C LYS A 162 -7.68 -5.98 11.56
N ARG A 163 -8.25 -5.37 12.62
CA ARG A 163 -9.47 -5.88 13.27
C ARG A 163 -10.65 -5.94 12.30
N ALA A 164 -10.85 -4.90 11.51
CA ALA A 164 -11.97 -4.83 10.59
C ALA A 164 -11.85 -5.87 9.46
N VAL A 165 -10.68 -5.97 8.82
CA VAL A 165 -10.48 -6.96 7.75
C VAL A 165 -10.44 -8.39 8.28
N SER A 166 -9.94 -8.63 9.50
CA SER A 166 -10.00 -9.98 10.10
C SER A 166 -11.43 -10.45 10.35
N ALA A 167 -12.37 -9.53 10.56
CA ALA A 167 -13.78 -9.86 10.76
C ALA A 167 -14.48 -10.35 9.47
N LEU A 168 -13.89 -10.13 8.29
CA LEU A 168 -14.38 -10.65 7.02
C LEU A 168 -13.97 -12.11 6.78
N VAL A 169 -12.95 -12.59 7.52
CA VAL A 169 -12.36 -13.91 7.30
C VAL A 169 -13.19 -14.97 7.97
N ASN A 170 -13.69 -15.90 7.19
CA ASN A 170 -14.34 -17.13 7.69
C ASN A 170 -13.63 -18.34 7.08
N LEU A 171 -12.89 -19.06 7.93
CA LEU A 171 -12.17 -20.28 7.52
C LEU A 171 -13.05 -21.53 7.56
N ASP A 172 -14.15 -21.52 8.30
CA ASP A 172 -15.03 -22.67 8.42
C ASP A 172 -15.86 -22.86 7.15
N ASP A 173 -16.40 -21.75 6.62
CA ASP A 173 -17.21 -21.75 5.40
C ASP A 173 -16.37 -21.48 4.13
N LEU A 174 -15.08 -21.21 4.27
CA LEU A 174 -14.18 -20.84 3.17
C LEU A 174 -14.78 -19.73 2.29
N THR A 175 -15.38 -18.70 2.90
CA THR A 175 -16.05 -17.62 2.20
C THR A 175 -15.08 -16.86 1.30
N PRO A 176 -15.33 -16.79 -0.03
CA PRO A 176 -14.47 -16.04 -0.94
C PRO A 176 -14.48 -14.55 -0.65
N LEU A 177 -13.34 -13.91 -0.84
CA LEU A 177 -13.14 -12.47 -0.69
C LEU A 177 -12.61 -11.87 -2.00
N VAL A 178 -13.04 -10.66 -2.31
CA VAL A 178 -12.41 -9.86 -3.36
C VAL A 178 -11.15 -9.22 -2.77
N HIS A 179 -10.00 -9.46 -3.40
CA HIS A 179 -8.74 -8.83 -3.01
C HIS A 179 -8.18 -7.98 -4.15
N VAL A 180 -7.87 -6.72 -3.87
CA VAL A 180 -7.17 -5.83 -4.81
C VAL A 180 -5.72 -5.67 -4.37
N SER A 181 -4.81 -5.90 -5.31
CA SER A 181 -3.37 -5.81 -5.06
C SER A 181 -2.60 -5.61 -6.37
N GLY A 182 -1.58 -4.77 -6.35
CA GLY A 182 -0.66 -4.60 -7.47
C GLY A 182 -0.02 -5.90 -7.99
N MET A 183 0.03 -6.94 -7.17
CA MET A 183 0.62 -8.23 -7.54
C MET A 183 -0.22 -9.03 -8.55
N PHE A 184 -1.51 -8.73 -8.72
CA PHE A 184 -2.34 -9.40 -9.72
C PHE A 184 -2.15 -8.86 -11.14
N GLY A 185 -1.47 -7.72 -11.29
CA GLY A 185 -1.15 -7.12 -12.58
C GLY A 185 -2.34 -6.47 -13.29
N GLY A 186 -2.02 -5.69 -14.33
CA GLY A 186 -3.00 -4.92 -15.10
C GLY A 186 -3.98 -5.78 -15.89
N ALA A 187 -3.52 -6.92 -16.41
CA ALA A 187 -4.35 -7.86 -17.18
C ALA A 187 -5.55 -8.41 -16.36
N ARG A 188 -5.45 -8.42 -15.05
CA ARG A 188 -6.52 -8.83 -14.12
C ARG A 188 -7.15 -7.63 -13.42
N HIS A 189 -6.95 -6.43 -13.91
CA HIS A 189 -7.41 -5.20 -13.27
C HIS A 189 -7.00 -5.08 -11.80
N TYR A 190 -5.85 -5.70 -11.42
CA TYR A 190 -5.31 -5.73 -10.04
C TYR A 190 -6.24 -6.41 -9.02
N LEU A 191 -7.20 -7.24 -9.48
CA LEU A 191 -8.23 -7.87 -8.67
C LEU A 191 -8.19 -9.39 -8.80
N ALA A 192 -8.45 -10.10 -7.69
CA ALA A 192 -8.73 -11.53 -7.68
C ALA A 192 -9.82 -11.87 -6.66
N LEU A 193 -10.57 -12.93 -6.94
CA LEU A 193 -11.32 -13.66 -5.93
C LEU A 193 -10.35 -14.61 -5.22
N VAL A 194 -10.26 -14.50 -3.91
CA VAL A 194 -9.40 -15.34 -3.10
C VAL A 194 -10.20 -16.04 -2.01
N VAL A 195 -9.85 -17.26 -1.72
CA VAL A 195 -10.43 -18.01 -0.60
C VAL A 195 -9.40 -18.08 0.53
N PRO A 196 -9.73 -17.65 1.76
CA PRO A 196 -8.86 -17.84 2.91
C PRO A 196 -8.86 -19.32 3.33
N VAL A 197 -7.65 -19.89 3.48
CA VAL A 197 -7.50 -21.32 3.81
C VAL A 197 -6.83 -21.55 5.16
N ALA A 198 -5.98 -20.63 5.62
CA ALA A 198 -5.32 -20.74 6.92
C ALA A 198 -4.77 -19.40 7.40
N TRP A 199 -4.63 -19.25 8.71
CA TRP A 199 -3.73 -18.26 9.29
C TRP A 199 -2.28 -18.69 9.12
N HIS A 200 -1.40 -17.72 8.91
CA HIS A 200 0.04 -18.02 8.81
C HIS A 200 0.55 -18.56 10.18
N PRO A 201 1.31 -19.68 10.19
CA PRO A 201 1.64 -20.40 11.43
C PRO A 201 2.49 -19.60 12.42
N THR A 202 3.28 -18.63 11.96
CA THR A 202 4.20 -17.84 12.80
C THR A 202 3.89 -16.34 12.79
N ASN A 203 3.03 -15.85 11.88
CA ASN A 203 2.69 -14.45 11.78
C ASN A 203 1.16 -14.25 11.86
N ASN A 204 0.67 -13.89 13.02
CA ASN A 204 -0.75 -13.68 13.29
C ASN A 204 -1.39 -12.47 12.54
N SER A 205 -0.63 -11.78 11.72
CA SER A 205 -1.11 -10.70 10.86
C SER A 205 -1.18 -11.11 9.40
N GLU A 206 -0.89 -12.36 9.08
CA GLU A 206 -0.90 -12.87 7.72
C GLU A 206 -1.94 -13.96 7.52
N LEU A 207 -2.68 -13.85 6.43
CA LEU A 207 -3.71 -14.79 5.99
C LEU A 207 -3.23 -15.48 4.72
N ILE A 208 -3.26 -16.81 4.70
CA ILE A 208 -2.96 -17.61 3.52
C ILE A 208 -4.25 -17.80 2.74
N CYS A 209 -4.23 -17.42 1.47
CA CYS A 209 -5.37 -17.49 0.55
C CYS A 209 -4.99 -18.24 -0.72
N VAL A 210 -5.97 -18.83 -1.36
CA VAL A 210 -5.89 -19.40 -2.71
C VAL A 210 -6.63 -18.50 -3.68
N ASP A 211 -6.00 -18.19 -4.82
CA ASP A 211 -6.58 -17.43 -5.92
C ASP A 211 -7.49 -18.34 -6.76
N LEU A 212 -8.79 -18.09 -6.74
CA LEU A 212 -9.79 -18.87 -7.44
C LEU A 212 -9.76 -18.70 -8.97
N GLY A 213 -9.01 -17.75 -9.48
CA GLY A 213 -8.82 -17.56 -10.93
C GLY A 213 -7.80 -18.50 -11.57
N LYS A 214 -7.23 -19.44 -10.81
CA LYS A 214 -6.24 -20.42 -11.26
C LYS A 214 -6.64 -21.83 -10.88
N SER A 215 -6.10 -22.85 -11.60
CA SER A 215 -6.36 -24.25 -11.28
C SER A 215 -5.90 -24.62 -9.88
N PRO A 216 -6.68 -25.43 -9.14
CA PRO A 216 -6.30 -25.97 -7.83
C PRO A 216 -5.41 -27.24 -7.92
N ASP A 217 -4.94 -27.65 -9.10
CA ASP A 217 -4.20 -28.91 -9.34
C ASP A 217 -2.96 -29.06 -8.45
N PHE A 218 -2.43 -27.96 -7.95
CA PHE A 218 -1.33 -27.97 -6.98
C PHE A 218 -1.70 -28.68 -5.65
N LEU A 219 -2.98 -28.77 -5.30
CA LEU A 219 -3.43 -29.45 -4.08
C LEU A 219 -3.21 -30.98 -4.13
N GLU A 220 -3.07 -31.53 -5.35
CA GLU A 220 -2.77 -32.95 -5.56
C GLU A 220 -1.27 -33.26 -5.52
N GLN A 221 -0.43 -32.22 -5.49
CA GLN A 221 1.03 -32.37 -5.48
C GLN A 221 1.55 -32.63 -4.06
N PRO A 222 2.66 -33.38 -3.91
CA PRO A 222 3.34 -33.51 -2.64
C PRO A 222 3.73 -32.17 -2.01
N ALA A 223 3.64 -32.06 -0.69
CA ALA A 223 3.89 -30.81 0.03
C ALA A 223 5.29 -30.24 -0.21
N GLU A 224 6.28 -31.10 -0.46
CA GLU A 224 7.66 -30.73 -0.77
C GLU A 224 7.72 -29.95 -2.10
N ILE A 225 7.02 -30.41 -3.14
CA ILE A 225 6.95 -29.76 -4.46
C ILE A 225 6.18 -28.43 -4.35
N VAL A 226 5.04 -28.43 -3.64
CA VAL A 226 4.29 -27.20 -3.38
C VAL A 226 5.16 -26.17 -2.67
N ARG A 227 5.92 -26.58 -1.66
CA ARG A 227 6.83 -25.71 -0.93
C ARG A 227 7.95 -25.16 -1.79
N GLU A 228 8.58 -26.00 -2.60
CA GLU A 228 9.63 -25.57 -3.53
C GLU A 228 9.10 -24.49 -4.49
N HIS A 229 8.00 -24.75 -5.18
CA HIS A 229 7.41 -23.80 -6.12
C HIS A 229 6.92 -22.51 -5.45
N LEU A 230 6.45 -22.57 -4.20
CA LEU A 230 5.95 -21.39 -3.47
C LEU A 230 7.07 -20.39 -3.16
N PHE A 231 8.28 -20.89 -2.84
CA PHE A 231 9.42 -20.06 -2.45
C PHE A 231 10.41 -19.78 -3.59
N THR A 232 10.26 -20.43 -4.73
CA THR A 232 11.05 -20.12 -5.94
C THR A 232 10.54 -18.85 -6.60
N SER A 233 11.44 -17.98 -7.05
CA SER A 233 11.05 -16.79 -7.79
C SER A 233 10.46 -17.15 -9.15
N GLN A 234 9.60 -16.30 -9.74
CA GLN A 234 8.99 -16.60 -11.05
C GLN A 234 10.03 -16.78 -12.16
N ILE A 235 11.18 -16.11 -12.05
CA ILE A 235 12.27 -16.18 -13.05
C ILE A 235 13.02 -17.51 -12.95
N ASP A 236 13.05 -18.11 -11.76
CA ASP A 236 13.78 -19.35 -11.47
C ASP A 236 12.90 -20.60 -11.58
N LEU A 237 11.60 -20.42 -11.85
CA LEU A 237 10.71 -21.55 -12.13
C LEU A 237 11.04 -22.17 -13.50
N PRO A 238 10.92 -23.50 -13.66
CA PRO A 238 11.08 -24.15 -14.96
C PRO A 238 10.14 -23.58 -16.03
N ASP A 239 10.57 -23.65 -17.28
CA ASP A 239 9.77 -23.21 -18.42
C ASP A 239 8.38 -23.90 -18.43
N GLY A 240 7.32 -23.09 -18.55
CA GLY A 240 5.94 -23.59 -18.56
C GLY A 240 5.33 -23.85 -17.17
N VAL A 241 6.10 -23.68 -16.09
CA VAL A 241 5.59 -23.78 -14.71
C VAL A 241 5.07 -22.42 -14.25
N GLU A 242 3.78 -22.35 -13.97
CA GLU A 242 3.17 -21.16 -13.39
C GLU A 242 3.36 -21.12 -11.87
N ARG A 243 3.45 -19.90 -11.35
CA ARG A 243 3.44 -19.68 -9.91
C ARG A 243 2.14 -20.22 -9.29
N LEU A 244 2.28 -20.88 -8.15
CA LEU A 244 1.14 -21.41 -7.41
C LEU A 244 0.13 -20.31 -7.06
N PRO A 245 -1.18 -20.62 -7.09
CA PRO A 245 -2.24 -19.68 -6.77
C PRO A 245 -2.36 -19.38 -5.27
N ILE A 246 -1.26 -19.49 -4.52
CA ILE A 246 -1.22 -19.21 -3.09
C ILE A 246 -0.73 -17.79 -2.87
N LYS A 247 -1.45 -17.06 -2.06
CA LYS A 247 -1.12 -15.67 -1.72
C LYS A 247 -1.22 -15.44 -0.22
N THR A 248 -0.20 -14.82 0.36
CA THR A 248 -0.25 -14.30 1.72
C THR A 248 -0.72 -12.86 1.72
N ILE A 249 -1.73 -12.54 2.50
CA ILE A 249 -2.29 -11.20 2.66
C ILE A 249 -1.95 -10.67 4.05
N ARG A 250 -1.27 -9.53 4.12
CA ARG A 250 -0.88 -8.87 5.38
C ARG A 250 -1.99 -7.95 5.87
N LEU A 251 -2.78 -8.42 6.85
CA LEU A 251 -3.95 -7.70 7.36
C LEU A 251 -3.61 -6.41 8.10
N ASN A 252 -2.38 -6.26 8.59
CA ASN A 252 -1.88 -5.04 9.23
C ASN A 252 -1.33 -4.00 8.26
N ARG A 253 -1.52 -4.18 6.94
CA ARG A 253 -1.10 -3.23 5.89
C ARG A 253 -2.29 -2.62 5.15
N ALA A 254 -3.42 -2.47 5.83
CA ALA A 254 -4.66 -1.93 5.26
C ALA A 254 -4.99 -2.52 3.87
N PRO A 255 -5.01 -3.86 3.70
CA PRO A 255 -5.30 -4.47 2.41
C PRO A 255 -6.73 -4.16 1.99
N VAL A 256 -6.96 -4.04 0.69
CA VAL A 256 -8.32 -3.99 0.14
C VAL A 256 -8.87 -5.43 0.09
N LEU A 257 -9.84 -5.68 0.95
CA LEU A 257 -10.62 -6.93 1.03
C LEU A 257 -12.10 -6.59 1.12
N LEU A 258 -12.92 -7.30 0.33
CA LEU A 258 -14.38 -7.12 0.28
C LEU A 258 -15.08 -8.47 0.25
#